data_440ea75aa44926823a5e0ee9c61be573
#
_entry.id   440ea75aa44926823a5e0ee9c61be573
#
_cell.length_a   1.000
_cell.length_b   1.000
_cell.length_c   1.000
_cell.angle_alpha   90.00
_cell.angle_beta   90.00
_cell.angle_gamma   90.00
#
_symmetry.space_group_name_H-M   'P 1'
#
loop_
_entity.id
_entity.type
_entity.pdbx_description
1 polymer ?
#
loop_
_entity_poly.entity_id
_entity_poly.type
_entity_poly.pdbx_seq_one_letter_code
_entity_poly.pdbx_strand_id
1 'polypeptide(L)'
;TMIIVPTDALRTQISNKVASLGLLSNSQFGLIKETVLKPIVGVMSHRPCSAEEAIAFMEQCNVVVTTISIIGSLSKPIQVAIANQCSHLFVDEAHHTPARSWSIVKDSFKNTKILQFTATPFRNDDKPIGGKIIFNYPLRKAQDEGYFKPINYIPIIEWNSKQSDQI
;
A
#
# COMPACT_ATOMS: atom_id res chain seq x y z
N THR A 1 2.50 13.54 -0.83
CA THR A 1 1.87 12.23 -0.54
C THR A 1 2.88 11.12 -0.62
N MET A 2 2.75 10.11 0.29
CA MET A 2 3.58 8.90 0.23
C MET A 2 2.70 7.66 0.10
N ILE A 3 3.17 6.67 -0.69
CA ILE A 3 2.54 5.36 -0.84
C ILE A 3 3.54 4.30 -0.41
N ILE A 4 3.17 3.46 0.54
CA ILE A 4 3.97 2.32 1.01
C ILE A 4 3.36 1.05 0.46
N VAL A 5 4.19 0.22 -0.16
CA VAL A 5 3.82 -1.08 -0.74
C VAL A 5 4.68 -2.20 -0.13
N PRO A 6 4.25 -3.46 -0.17
CA PRO A 6 4.99 -4.56 0.46
C PRO A 6 6.25 -4.99 -0.31
N THR A 7 6.28 -4.84 -1.64
CA THR A 7 7.36 -5.38 -2.49
C THR A 7 7.88 -4.38 -3.52
N ASP A 8 9.11 -4.61 -3.99
CA ASP A 8 9.73 -3.79 -5.03
C ASP A 8 9.00 -3.88 -6.38
N ALA A 9 8.45 -5.04 -6.70
CA ALA A 9 7.65 -5.22 -7.92
C ALA A 9 6.39 -4.32 -7.87
N LEU A 10 5.69 -4.30 -6.76
CA LEU A 10 4.53 -3.41 -6.55
C LEU A 10 4.95 -1.94 -6.52
N ARG A 11 6.11 -1.61 -5.95
CA ARG A 11 6.64 -0.23 -5.99
C ARG A 11 6.75 0.26 -7.43
N THR A 12 7.36 -0.52 -8.32
CA THR A 12 7.49 -0.16 -9.74
C THR A 12 6.12 -0.07 -10.42
N GLN A 13 5.25 -1.04 -10.18
CA GLN A 13 3.92 -1.06 -10.79
C GLN A 13 3.06 0.13 -10.36
N ILE A 14 3.01 0.43 -9.07
CA ILE A 14 2.21 1.54 -8.53
C ILE A 14 2.80 2.88 -8.97
N SER A 15 4.12 3.05 -8.97
CA SER A 15 4.77 4.27 -9.48
C SER A 15 4.37 4.57 -10.92
N ASN A 16 4.41 3.56 -11.79
CA ASN A 16 4.02 3.72 -13.21
C ASN A 16 2.53 4.04 -13.35
N LYS A 17 1.67 3.39 -12.57
CA LYS A 17 0.22 3.66 -12.58
C LYS A 17 -0.10 5.08 -12.10
N VAL A 18 0.56 5.55 -11.04
CA VAL A 18 0.34 6.91 -10.53
C VAL A 18 0.89 7.95 -11.52
N ALA A 19 2.08 7.74 -12.08
CA ALA A 19 2.67 8.64 -13.06
C ALA A 19 1.83 8.77 -14.35
N SER A 20 1.19 7.68 -14.78
CA SER A 20 0.30 7.66 -15.96
C SER A 20 -1.13 8.07 -15.64
N LEU A 21 -1.49 8.24 -14.36
CA LEU A 21 -2.86 8.39 -13.86
C LEU A 21 -3.74 7.15 -14.09
N GLY A 22 -3.17 6.05 -14.55
CA GLY A 22 -3.80 4.75 -14.68
C GLY A 22 -5.17 4.80 -15.40
N LEU A 23 -6.19 4.23 -14.77
CA LEU A 23 -7.55 4.22 -15.29
C LEU A 23 -8.20 5.61 -15.38
N LEU A 24 -7.74 6.57 -14.58
CA LEU A 24 -8.30 7.92 -14.60
C LEU A 24 -8.05 8.64 -15.93
N SER A 25 -6.92 8.33 -16.60
CA SER A 25 -6.57 8.90 -17.90
C SER A 25 -7.24 8.17 -19.08
N ASN A 26 -8.00 7.10 -18.84
CA ASN A 26 -8.69 6.37 -19.89
C ASN A 26 -9.88 7.20 -20.40
N SER A 27 -9.86 7.56 -21.68
CA SER A 27 -10.88 8.35 -22.34
C SER A 27 -12.28 7.71 -22.30
N GLN A 28 -12.36 6.38 -22.19
CA GLN A 28 -13.62 5.65 -22.06
C GLN A 28 -14.39 5.99 -20.78
N PHE A 29 -13.69 6.36 -19.70
CA PHE A 29 -14.32 6.71 -18.43
C PHE A 29 -14.58 8.20 -18.27
N GLY A 30 -13.92 9.06 -19.03
CA GLY A 30 -14.11 10.52 -19.00
C GLY A 30 -13.88 11.17 -17.63
N LEU A 31 -13.11 10.51 -16.73
CA LEU A 31 -12.96 10.94 -15.34
C LEU A 31 -12.09 12.19 -15.19
N ILE A 32 -11.09 12.33 -16.05
CA ILE A 32 -10.21 13.50 -16.09
C ILE A 32 -9.95 13.94 -17.52
N LYS A 33 -9.67 15.23 -17.70
CA LYS A 33 -9.33 15.78 -19.03
C LYS A 33 -7.93 15.31 -19.44
N GLU A 34 -7.69 15.11 -20.74
CA GLU A 34 -6.36 14.75 -21.29
C GLU A 34 -5.28 15.79 -20.98
N THR A 35 -5.68 17.04 -20.75
CA THR A 35 -4.79 18.18 -20.44
C THR A 35 -4.37 18.25 -18.98
N VAL A 36 -4.81 17.31 -18.12
CA VAL A 36 -4.42 17.28 -16.70
C VAL A 36 -2.92 17.04 -16.56
N LEU A 37 -2.27 17.88 -15.76
CA LEU A 37 -0.86 17.71 -15.43
C LEU A 37 -0.65 16.39 -14.66
N LYS A 38 0.27 15.58 -15.16
CA LYS A 38 0.64 14.32 -14.49
C LYS A 38 1.48 14.60 -13.25
N PRO A 39 1.32 13.84 -12.18
CA PRO A 39 2.12 14.00 -10.98
C PRO A 39 3.58 13.62 -11.23
N ILE A 40 4.50 14.32 -10.57
CA ILE A 40 5.90 13.90 -10.48
C ILE A 40 5.98 12.83 -9.41
N VAL A 41 6.32 11.61 -9.83
CA VAL A 41 6.39 10.43 -8.96
C VAL A 41 7.84 10.08 -8.66
N GLY A 42 8.22 10.19 -7.39
CA GLY A 42 9.50 9.72 -6.88
C GLY A 42 9.44 8.25 -6.48
N VAL A 43 10.47 7.50 -6.86
CA VAL A 43 10.64 6.09 -6.46
C VAL A 43 11.77 6.01 -5.45
N MET A 44 11.42 5.89 -4.16
CA MET A 44 12.43 5.73 -3.11
C MET A 44 12.83 4.25 -3.04
N SER A 45 13.93 3.91 -3.70
CA SER A 45 14.48 2.54 -3.77
C SER A 45 15.66 2.30 -2.82
N HIS A 46 16.23 3.36 -2.28
CA HIS A 46 17.34 3.33 -1.33
C HIS A 46 17.02 4.13 -0.09
N ARG A 47 17.76 3.89 0.97
CA ARG A 47 17.65 4.63 2.22
C ARG A 47 18.38 5.96 2.07
N PRO A 48 17.72 7.11 2.29
CA PRO A 48 18.43 8.36 2.41
C PRO A 48 19.38 8.32 3.61
N CYS A 49 20.56 8.90 3.46
CA CYS A 49 21.61 8.91 4.50
C CYS A 49 21.36 9.96 5.57
N SER A 50 20.59 11.02 5.25
CA SER A 50 20.29 12.11 6.17
C SER A 50 18.85 12.63 6.01
N ALA A 51 18.41 13.45 6.95
CA ALA A 51 17.10 14.10 6.88
C ALA A 51 17.06 15.13 5.73
N GLU A 52 18.15 15.82 5.49
CA GLU A 52 18.27 16.82 4.41
C GLU A 52 18.16 16.16 3.05
N GLU A 53 18.82 15.02 2.83
CA GLU A 53 18.69 14.24 1.61
C GLU A 53 17.25 13.77 1.39
N ALA A 54 16.61 13.27 2.45
CA ALA A 54 15.23 12.84 2.40
C ALA A 54 14.29 13.99 2.03
N ILE A 55 14.43 15.16 2.64
CA ILE A 55 13.63 16.35 2.35
C ILE A 55 13.83 16.80 0.90
N ALA A 56 15.09 16.92 0.46
CA ALA A 56 15.41 17.35 -0.90
C ALA A 56 14.80 16.42 -1.97
N PHE A 57 14.76 15.10 -1.70
CA PHE A 57 14.08 14.15 -2.56
C PHE A 57 12.56 14.33 -2.55
N MET A 58 11.96 14.50 -1.35
CA MET A 58 10.51 14.66 -1.21
C MET A 58 9.98 15.93 -1.87
N GLU A 59 10.74 17.01 -1.82
CA GLU A 59 10.37 18.32 -2.41
C GLU A 59 10.28 18.29 -3.92
N GLN A 60 10.99 17.38 -4.58
CA GLN A 60 10.95 17.22 -6.04
C GLN A 60 9.73 16.43 -6.52
N CYS A 61 8.93 15.85 -5.61
CA CYS A 61 7.89 14.89 -5.97
C CYS A 61 6.52 15.27 -5.39
N ASN A 62 5.47 15.08 -6.18
CA ASN A 62 4.09 15.17 -5.68
C ASN A 62 3.69 13.90 -4.90
N VAL A 63 4.17 12.76 -5.39
CA VAL A 63 3.93 11.43 -4.80
C VAL A 63 5.24 10.66 -4.72
N VAL A 64 5.52 10.05 -3.59
CA VAL A 64 6.67 9.15 -3.41
C VAL A 64 6.15 7.75 -3.13
N VAL A 65 6.68 6.77 -3.88
CA VAL A 65 6.36 5.34 -3.67
C VAL A 65 7.60 4.63 -3.13
N THR A 66 7.39 3.87 -2.05
CA THR A 66 8.47 3.16 -1.36
C THR A 66 7.96 1.85 -0.75
N THR A 67 8.86 1.06 -0.16
CA THR A 67 8.49 -0.15 0.58
C THR A 67 8.57 0.06 2.09
N ILE A 68 7.80 -0.75 2.85
CA ILE A 68 7.83 -0.71 4.32
C ILE A 68 9.21 -1.06 4.88
N SER A 69 9.97 -1.91 4.19
CA SER A 69 11.32 -2.29 4.58
C SER A 69 12.30 -1.11 4.53
N ILE A 70 12.15 -0.22 3.57
CA ILE A 70 12.96 1.00 3.48
C ILE A 70 12.59 1.95 4.61
N ILE A 71 11.31 2.36 4.69
CA ILE A 71 10.87 3.34 5.69
C ILE A 71 11.06 2.83 7.11
N GLY A 72 10.70 1.58 7.39
CA GLY A 72 10.80 0.98 8.74
C GLY A 72 12.24 0.80 9.24
N SER A 73 13.24 0.87 8.35
CA SER A 73 14.66 0.75 8.69
C SER A 73 15.39 2.08 8.82
N LEU A 74 14.72 3.21 8.51
CA LEU A 74 15.29 4.53 8.69
C LEU A 74 15.39 4.92 10.16
N SER A 75 16.35 5.78 10.49
CA SER A 75 16.43 6.41 11.80
C SER A 75 15.20 7.30 12.05
N LYS A 76 14.83 7.46 13.33
CA LYS A 76 13.68 8.27 13.73
C LYS A 76 13.70 9.70 13.18
N PRO A 77 14.82 10.43 13.20
CA PRO A 77 14.91 11.78 12.64
C PRO A 77 14.56 11.82 11.15
N ILE A 78 15.06 10.85 10.36
CA ILE A 78 14.77 10.78 8.92
C ILE A 78 13.30 10.47 8.67
N GLN A 79 12.72 9.52 9.42
CA GLN A 79 11.29 9.20 9.31
C GLN A 79 10.40 10.41 9.62
N VAL A 80 10.73 11.17 10.66
CA VAL A 80 9.98 12.38 11.04
C VAL A 80 10.12 13.46 9.97
N ALA A 81 11.32 13.65 9.40
CA ALA A 81 11.57 14.59 8.33
C ALA A 81 10.70 14.26 7.11
N ILE A 82 10.65 12.99 6.68
CA ILE A 82 9.78 12.51 5.61
C ILE A 82 8.30 12.73 5.96
N ALA A 83 7.88 12.38 7.16
CA ALA A 83 6.49 12.51 7.60
C ALA A 83 5.99 13.95 7.55
N ASN A 84 6.85 14.92 7.92
CA ASN A 84 6.53 16.34 7.88
C ASN A 84 6.32 16.88 6.45
N GLN A 85 6.89 16.22 5.44
CA GLN A 85 6.66 16.54 4.03
C GLN A 85 5.40 15.86 3.46
N CYS A 86 4.73 15.02 4.25
CA CYS A 86 3.59 14.23 3.79
C CYS A 86 2.26 14.73 4.36
N SER A 87 1.32 15.11 3.50
CA SER A 87 -0.07 15.35 3.88
C SER A 87 -0.85 14.04 4.09
N HIS A 88 -0.53 13.00 3.31
CA HIS A 88 -1.22 11.71 3.32
C HIS A 88 -0.20 10.57 3.21
N LEU A 89 -0.47 9.49 3.92
CA LEU A 89 0.23 8.22 3.83
C LEU A 89 -0.77 7.14 3.39
N PHE A 90 -0.52 6.51 2.25
CA PHE A 90 -1.26 5.35 1.76
C PHE A 90 -0.44 4.09 2.00
N VAL A 91 -1.07 3.08 2.56
CA VAL A 91 -0.43 1.79 2.83
C VAL A 91 -1.20 0.69 2.12
N ASP A 92 -0.57 0.13 1.11
CA ASP A 92 -1.14 -0.98 0.35
C ASP A 92 -0.80 -2.31 1.02
N GLU A 93 -1.73 -3.28 0.93
CA GLU A 93 -1.64 -4.59 1.57
C GLU A 93 -1.26 -4.50 3.06
N ALA A 94 -1.96 -3.64 3.79
CA ALA A 94 -1.62 -3.28 5.17
C ALA A 94 -1.52 -4.49 6.12
N HIS A 95 -2.20 -5.61 5.81
CA HIS A 95 -2.14 -6.85 6.58
C HIS A 95 -0.77 -7.56 6.50
N HIS A 96 0.01 -7.33 5.44
CA HIS A 96 1.36 -7.87 5.29
C HIS A 96 2.43 -7.04 6.03
N THR A 97 2.07 -5.90 6.59
CA THR A 97 3.04 -5.04 7.27
C THR A 97 3.42 -5.62 8.63
N PRO A 98 4.71 -5.94 8.89
CA PRO A 98 5.13 -6.45 10.19
C PRO A 98 4.76 -5.50 11.33
N ALA A 99 4.24 -6.03 12.43
CA ALA A 99 3.75 -5.24 13.57
C ALA A 99 4.74 -4.19 14.06
N ARG A 100 6.01 -4.61 14.20
CA ARG A 100 7.08 -3.75 14.70
C ARG A 100 7.38 -2.60 13.75
N SER A 101 7.57 -2.90 12.46
CA SER A 101 7.83 -1.87 11.44
C SER A 101 6.66 -0.90 11.31
N TRP A 102 5.42 -1.42 11.39
CA TRP A 102 4.22 -0.62 11.33
C TRP A 102 4.09 0.33 12.52
N SER A 103 4.35 -0.15 13.74
CA SER A 103 4.32 0.69 14.94
C SER A 103 5.31 1.86 14.83
N ILE A 104 6.54 1.58 14.38
CA ILE A 104 7.59 2.61 14.21
C ILE A 104 7.15 3.66 13.17
N VAL A 105 6.61 3.23 12.03
CA VAL A 105 6.12 4.14 10.99
C VAL A 105 4.96 4.97 11.51
N LYS A 106 3.96 4.35 12.13
CA LYS A 106 2.79 5.03 12.71
C LYS A 106 3.18 6.14 13.68
N ASP A 107 4.15 5.88 14.55
CA ASP A 107 4.66 6.86 15.50
C ASP A 107 5.31 8.07 14.84
N SER A 108 5.96 7.88 13.69
CA SER A 108 6.59 8.97 12.94
C SER A 108 5.56 9.79 12.16
N PHE A 109 4.53 9.13 11.65
CA PHE A 109 3.48 9.73 10.82
C PHE A 109 2.20 10.10 11.57
N LYS A 110 2.26 10.26 12.91
CA LYS A 110 1.07 10.51 13.77
C LYS A 110 0.25 11.76 13.38
N ASN A 111 0.87 12.74 12.75
CA ASN A 111 0.21 13.97 12.28
C ASN A 111 -0.23 13.90 10.81
N THR A 112 0.04 12.79 10.13
CA THR A 112 -0.30 12.55 8.73
C THR A 112 -1.61 11.76 8.64
N LYS A 113 -2.45 12.04 7.66
CA LYS A 113 -3.64 11.25 7.38
C LYS A 113 -3.24 9.91 6.78
N ILE A 114 -3.56 8.81 7.47
CA ILE A 114 -3.18 7.47 7.04
C ILE A 114 -4.39 6.74 6.48
N LEU A 115 -4.30 6.24 5.24
CA LEU A 115 -5.25 5.34 4.62
C LEU A 115 -4.59 3.97 4.41
N GLN A 116 -5.29 2.93 4.82
CA GLN A 116 -4.84 1.55 4.69
C GLN A 116 -5.76 0.81 3.72
N PHE A 117 -5.16 0.14 2.74
CA PHE A 117 -5.86 -0.71 1.78
C PHE A 117 -5.52 -2.17 2.08
N THR A 118 -6.52 -3.04 2.09
CA THR A 118 -6.34 -4.45 2.34
C THR A 118 -7.54 -5.25 1.89
N ALA A 119 -7.32 -6.43 1.35
CA ALA A 119 -8.39 -7.39 1.07
C ALA A 119 -8.84 -8.11 2.36
N THR A 120 -7.97 -8.17 3.38
CA THR A 120 -8.24 -8.83 4.66
C THR A 120 -7.97 -7.87 5.81
N PRO A 121 -8.98 -7.46 6.60
CA PRO A 121 -8.81 -6.47 7.67
C PRO A 121 -8.15 -7.04 8.94
N PHE A 122 -7.66 -8.28 8.86
CA PHE A 122 -6.93 -8.95 9.93
C PHE A 122 -5.49 -9.18 9.50
N ARG A 123 -4.59 -9.13 10.45
CA ARG A 123 -3.16 -9.42 10.25
C ARG A 123 -2.93 -10.92 10.34
N ASN A 124 -1.73 -11.37 9.94
CA ASN A 124 -1.32 -12.78 10.06
C ASN A 124 -1.31 -13.31 11.52
N ASP A 125 -1.37 -12.41 12.50
CA ASP A 125 -1.49 -12.73 13.93
C ASP A 125 -2.94 -12.62 14.45
N ASP A 126 -3.94 -12.65 13.55
CA ASP A 126 -5.39 -12.51 13.81
C ASP A 126 -5.81 -11.21 14.51
N LYS A 127 -4.91 -10.24 14.62
CA LYS A 127 -5.22 -8.95 15.21
C LYS A 127 -5.76 -7.99 14.16
N PRO A 128 -6.73 -7.14 14.51
CA PRO A 128 -7.23 -6.13 13.59
C PRO A 128 -6.11 -5.13 13.23
N ILE A 129 -6.11 -4.68 11.97
CA ILE A 129 -5.13 -3.70 11.48
C ILE A 129 -5.21 -2.37 12.25
N GLY A 130 -6.35 -2.10 12.86
CA GLY A 130 -6.66 -0.85 13.56
C GLY A 130 -7.03 0.28 12.62
N GLY A 131 -7.78 1.26 13.14
CA GLY A 131 -8.35 2.35 12.38
C GLY A 131 -9.86 2.19 12.19
N LYS A 132 -10.47 3.17 11.52
CA LYS A 132 -11.90 3.13 11.17
C LYS A 132 -12.05 2.60 9.75
N ILE A 133 -12.88 1.59 9.56
CA ILE A 133 -13.27 1.13 8.21
C ILE A 133 -14.15 2.22 7.59
N ILE A 134 -13.68 2.85 6.52
CA ILE A 134 -14.39 3.91 5.79
C ILE A 134 -15.05 3.39 4.51
N PHE A 135 -14.58 2.26 3.98
CA PHE A 135 -15.13 1.60 2.81
C PHE A 135 -14.94 0.09 2.94
N ASN A 136 -15.97 -0.67 2.60
CA ASN A 136 -15.93 -2.13 2.55
C ASN A 136 -16.62 -2.60 1.26
N TYR A 137 -15.92 -3.46 0.51
CA TYR A 137 -16.43 -4.06 -0.72
C TYR A 137 -16.34 -5.58 -0.60
N PRO A 138 -17.41 -6.24 -0.13
CA PRO A 138 -17.42 -7.67 0.11
C PRO A 138 -17.18 -8.48 -1.16
N LEU A 139 -16.47 -9.61 -1.04
CA LEU A 139 -16.19 -10.53 -2.17
C LEU A 139 -17.47 -10.96 -2.88
N ARG A 140 -18.54 -11.25 -2.13
CA ARG A 140 -19.85 -11.60 -2.70
C ARG A 140 -20.36 -10.53 -3.66
N LYS A 141 -20.27 -9.26 -3.26
CA LYS A 141 -20.65 -8.14 -4.12
C LYS A 141 -19.79 -8.08 -5.39
N ALA A 142 -18.49 -8.31 -5.27
CA ALA A 142 -17.58 -8.35 -6.41
C ALA A 142 -17.92 -9.51 -7.38
N GLN A 143 -18.39 -10.64 -6.86
CA GLN A 143 -18.86 -11.78 -7.64
C GLN A 143 -20.19 -11.48 -8.34
N ASP A 144 -21.16 -10.91 -7.62
CA ASP A 144 -22.48 -10.55 -8.14
C ASP A 144 -22.38 -9.51 -9.27
N GLU A 145 -21.41 -8.58 -9.17
CA GLU A 145 -21.11 -7.55 -10.17
C GLU A 145 -20.17 -8.02 -11.30
N GLY A 146 -19.71 -9.27 -11.26
CA GLY A 146 -18.88 -9.88 -12.32
C GLY A 146 -17.38 -9.48 -12.27
N TYR A 147 -16.94 -8.75 -11.26
CA TYR A 147 -15.50 -8.40 -11.08
C TYR A 147 -14.66 -9.57 -10.60
N PHE A 148 -15.29 -10.57 -9.99
CA PHE A 148 -14.61 -11.76 -9.47
C PHE A 148 -15.35 -13.03 -9.87
N LYS A 149 -14.61 -14.07 -10.27
CA LYS A 149 -15.21 -15.35 -10.64
C LYS A 149 -15.83 -16.04 -9.42
N PRO A 150 -16.93 -16.79 -9.59
CA PRO A 150 -17.46 -17.65 -8.53
C PRO A 150 -16.37 -18.61 -8.01
N ILE A 151 -16.30 -18.78 -6.70
CA ILE A 151 -15.42 -19.74 -6.06
C ILE A 151 -16.22 -21.02 -5.83
N ASN A 152 -15.86 -22.09 -6.52
CA ASN A 152 -16.42 -23.41 -6.28
C ASN A 152 -15.58 -24.13 -5.23
N TYR A 153 -16.15 -24.38 -4.09
CA TYR A 153 -15.50 -25.14 -3.02
C TYR A 153 -15.74 -26.64 -3.24
N ILE A 154 -14.68 -27.38 -3.50
CA ILE A 154 -14.69 -28.84 -3.59
C ILE A 154 -13.95 -29.37 -2.38
N PRO A 155 -14.63 -29.92 -1.35
CA PRO A 155 -13.96 -30.49 -0.20
C PRO A 155 -13.21 -31.76 -0.62
N ILE A 156 -11.92 -31.83 -0.31
CA ILE A 156 -11.13 -33.04 -0.42
C ILE A 156 -11.16 -33.70 0.96
N ILE A 157 -11.74 -34.91 1.04
CA ILE A 157 -11.79 -35.68 2.28
C ILE A 157 -10.62 -36.68 2.25
N GLU A 158 -9.63 -36.45 3.10
CA GLU A 158 -8.51 -37.35 3.30
C GLU A 158 -8.73 -38.15 4.58
N TRP A 159 -8.77 -39.48 4.46
CA TRP A 159 -8.99 -40.38 5.59
C TRP A 159 -7.68 -40.76 6.31
N ASN A 160 -6.52 -40.47 5.69
CA ASN A 160 -5.21 -40.74 6.24
C ASN A 160 -4.51 -39.45 6.64
N SER A 161 -4.51 -39.11 7.93
CA SER A 161 -3.93 -37.89 8.48
C SER A 161 -2.43 -37.71 8.21
N LYS A 162 -1.70 -38.78 7.79
CA LYS A 162 -0.27 -38.71 7.42
C LYS A 162 -0.04 -38.25 5.98
N GLN A 163 -1.08 -38.16 5.17
CA GLN A 163 -0.99 -37.73 3.76
C GLN A 163 -1.68 -36.39 3.49
N SER A 164 -2.35 -35.80 4.47
CA SER A 164 -3.08 -34.53 4.32
C SER A 164 -2.18 -33.37 3.92
N ASP A 165 -0.89 -33.40 4.26
CA ASP A 165 0.07 -32.33 3.95
C ASP A 165 0.71 -32.44 2.55
N GLN A 166 0.30 -33.45 1.74
CA GLN A 166 0.85 -33.68 0.39
C GLN A 166 -0.12 -33.32 -0.74
N ILE A 167 -1.28 -32.77 -0.41
CA ILE A 167 -2.29 -32.24 -1.34
C ILE A 167 -2.26 -30.72 -1.30
#